data_de29255e2baefc7c5d5c5a899068b874
#
_entry.id   de29255e2baefc7c5d5c5a899068b874
#
_cell.length_a   1.000
_cell.length_b   1.000
_cell.length_c   1.000
_cell.angle_alpha   90.00
_cell.angle_beta   90.00
_cell.angle_gamma   90.00
#
_symmetry.space_group_name_H-M   'P 1'
#
loop_
_entity.id
_entity.type
_entity.pdbx_description
1 polymer ?
#
loop_
_entity_poly.entity_id
_entity_poly.type
_entity_poly.pdbx_seq_one_letter_code
_entity_poly.pdbx_strand_id
1 'polypeptide(L)'
;MSTLLSVSIAALAGLLMTRVFNLWRLPDVTAYLVAGVLIGPYVLGSMHITGLGLVSADAVSSLQLVSEVALGFIAFSIGNEFRLEDLKSTGNQAAVIGVVQALTATLLVDAALLTVHMLLPEKLSAAQAITLGAIATATAPAATLMVVRQYKAKGPVTNLLLPIVALDDAVGLIVFAVSFGISKALVSGEVDLISILLNPLLEIVASLALGAAAGWLLTKLEVLFHSNTNRLNMTISLVFLTVALSMSHITLGPVTISFSSLLVCMMLGTVFCNLCPQSADLMKAADKWTSPLFALFFVISGAELELGVFTDWAIVCIGLVYILFRSAGKYTGAFASAKYMKCGPEICKYLGITLLPQAGVALGMCTTAMQLGEQGGLIRNITLFSVLIYEMVGPLLTRQALMAAGDIQPLSAEVCQRRPARGRSAKRSQA
;
A
#
# COMPACT_ATOMS: atom_id res chain seq x y z
N MET A 1 -8.46 -25.01 -10.13
CA MET A 1 -7.98 -25.32 -8.78
C MET A 1 -9.02 -24.81 -7.79
N SER A 2 -9.28 -25.48 -6.64
CA SER A 2 -10.24 -24.90 -5.68
C SER A 2 -9.63 -23.67 -5.00
N THR A 3 -10.44 -22.65 -4.75
CA THR A 3 -10.00 -21.41 -4.08
C THR A 3 -9.32 -21.71 -2.74
N LEU A 4 -9.84 -22.70 -2.00
CA LEU A 4 -9.26 -23.13 -0.73
C LEU A 4 -7.82 -23.66 -0.89
N LEU A 5 -7.55 -24.44 -1.94
CA LEU A 5 -6.21 -24.94 -2.22
C LEU A 5 -5.27 -23.78 -2.59
N SER A 6 -5.74 -22.81 -3.39
CA SER A 6 -4.98 -21.62 -3.74
C SER A 6 -4.59 -20.79 -2.50
N VAL A 7 -5.54 -20.56 -1.57
CA VAL A 7 -5.28 -19.86 -0.29
C VAL A 7 -4.27 -20.64 0.55
N SER A 8 -4.41 -21.96 0.62
CA SER A 8 -3.50 -22.81 1.41
C SER A 8 -2.07 -22.79 0.88
N ILE A 9 -1.90 -22.87 -0.45
CA ILE A 9 -0.59 -22.77 -1.11
C ILE A 9 0.02 -21.40 -0.85
N ALA A 10 -0.75 -20.32 -1.03
CA ALA A 10 -0.29 -18.97 -0.81
C ALA A 10 0.18 -18.75 0.64
N ALA A 11 -0.62 -19.18 1.62
CA ALA A 11 -0.28 -19.05 3.04
C ALA A 11 0.99 -19.84 3.41
N LEU A 12 1.10 -21.09 2.95
CA LEU A 12 2.26 -21.93 3.24
C LEU A 12 3.52 -21.41 2.57
N ALA A 13 3.45 -21.03 1.29
CA ALA A 13 4.58 -20.48 0.55
C ALA A 13 5.10 -19.19 1.22
N GLY A 14 4.19 -18.28 1.60
CA GLY A 14 4.53 -17.07 2.32
C GLY A 14 5.28 -17.36 3.62
N LEU A 15 4.72 -18.21 4.47
CA LEU A 15 5.34 -18.59 5.76
C LEU A 15 6.70 -19.29 5.60
N LEU A 16 6.85 -20.17 4.62
CA LEU A 16 8.12 -20.85 4.37
C LEU A 16 9.18 -19.87 3.89
N MET A 17 8.80 -18.92 3.03
CA MET A 17 9.72 -17.93 2.50
C MET A 17 10.25 -16.98 3.58
N THR A 18 9.46 -16.64 4.61
CA THR A 18 9.96 -15.83 5.73
C THR A 18 11.12 -16.49 6.47
N ARG A 19 11.15 -17.83 6.53
CA ARG A 19 12.30 -18.54 7.12
C ARG A 19 13.59 -18.31 6.35
N VAL A 20 13.52 -18.30 5.02
CA VAL A 20 14.67 -18.04 4.14
C VAL A 20 15.14 -16.60 4.31
N PHE A 21 14.21 -15.65 4.24
CA PHE A 21 14.52 -14.21 4.32
C PHE A 21 15.00 -13.78 5.70
N ASN A 22 14.53 -14.44 6.77
CA ASN A 22 15.01 -14.19 8.13
C ASN A 22 16.50 -14.54 8.33
N LEU A 23 17.08 -15.42 7.50
CA LEU A 23 18.54 -15.68 7.52
C LEU A 23 19.32 -14.41 7.16
N TRP A 24 18.79 -13.58 6.29
CA TRP A 24 19.39 -12.31 5.87
C TRP A 24 18.81 -11.09 6.61
N ARG A 25 17.96 -11.31 7.61
CA ARG A 25 17.28 -10.25 8.37
C ARG A 25 16.48 -9.29 7.48
N LEU A 26 15.85 -9.80 6.43
CA LEU A 26 15.03 -9.03 5.50
C LEU A 26 13.59 -8.91 6.03
N PRO A 27 12.82 -7.88 5.58
CA PRO A 27 11.41 -7.73 5.95
C PRO A 27 10.55 -8.91 5.50
N ASP A 28 9.59 -9.32 6.34
CA ASP A 28 8.67 -10.41 6.00
C ASP A 28 7.79 -10.07 4.80
N VAL A 29 7.48 -8.77 4.60
CA VAL A 29 6.73 -8.28 3.42
C VAL A 29 7.44 -8.68 2.13
N THR A 30 8.74 -8.44 2.04
CA THR A 30 9.54 -8.81 0.86
C THR A 30 9.54 -10.33 0.65
N ALA A 31 9.57 -11.13 1.74
CA ALA A 31 9.48 -12.58 1.64
C ALA A 31 8.12 -13.04 1.09
N TYR A 32 7.02 -12.42 1.56
CA TYR A 32 5.67 -12.72 1.07
C TYR A 32 5.51 -12.38 -0.42
N LEU A 33 5.97 -11.21 -0.85
CA LEU A 33 5.94 -10.79 -2.25
C LEU A 33 6.74 -11.75 -3.15
N VAL A 34 7.97 -12.08 -2.75
CA VAL A 34 8.81 -13.04 -3.50
C VAL A 34 8.17 -14.42 -3.52
N ALA A 35 7.57 -14.88 -2.41
CA ALA A 35 6.81 -16.13 -2.41
C ALA A 35 5.67 -16.09 -3.43
N GLY A 36 4.92 -14.98 -3.49
CA GLY A 36 3.87 -14.77 -4.47
C GLY A 36 4.36 -14.84 -5.92
N VAL A 37 5.43 -14.13 -6.23
CA VAL A 37 6.07 -14.18 -7.56
C VAL A 37 6.45 -15.63 -7.91
N LEU A 38 7.07 -16.34 -6.98
CA LEU A 38 7.53 -17.72 -7.23
C LEU A 38 6.37 -18.70 -7.46
N ILE A 39 5.30 -18.63 -6.65
CA ILE A 39 4.14 -19.51 -6.84
C ILE A 39 3.18 -19.02 -7.93
N GLY A 40 3.38 -17.80 -8.42
CA GLY A 40 2.55 -17.16 -9.42
C GLY A 40 2.55 -17.85 -10.78
N PRO A 41 1.65 -17.43 -11.69
CA PRO A 41 1.45 -18.05 -13.00
C PRO A 41 2.70 -18.08 -13.88
N TYR A 42 3.63 -17.16 -13.65
CA TYR A 42 4.81 -16.97 -14.50
C TYR A 42 6.02 -17.82 -14.10
N VAL A 43 6.04 -18.40 -12.89
CA VAL A 43 7.17 -19.21 -12.41
C VAL A 43 6.69 -20.64 -12.14
N LEU A 44 6.37 -21.01 -10.90
CA LEU A 44 5.93 -22.38 -10.58
C LEU A 44 4.55 -22.71 -11.17
N GLY A 45 3.65 -21.73 -11.26
CA GLY A 45 2.35 -21.92 -11.91
C GLY A 45 2.46 -22.31 -13.39
N SER A 46 3.48 -21.84 -14.10
CA SER A 46 3.73 -22.19 -15.51
C SER A 46 4.07 -23.68 -15.74
N MET A 47 4.49 -24.38 -14.69
CA MET A 47 4.74 -25.84 -14.76
C MET A 47 3.45 -26.67 -14.82
N HIS A 48 2.29 -26.05 -14.59
CA HIS A 48 0.96 -26.69 -14.63
C HIS A 48 0.78 -27.90 -13.69
N ILE A 49 1.61 -27.99 -12.62
CA ILE A 49 1.51 -29.04 -11.60
C ILE A 49 0.54 -28.59 -10.52
N THR A 50 -0.58 -29.29 -10.38
CA THR A 50 -1.60 -28.98 -9.36
C THR A 50 -0.99 -29.09 -7.96
N GLY A 51 -1.06 -28.00 -7.18
CA GLY A 51 -0.54 -27.96 -5.80
C GLY A 51 0.88 -27.39 -5.67
N LEU A 52 1.61 -27.16 -6.77
CA LEU A 52 2.94 -26.55 -6.73
C LEU A 52 2.90 -25.02 -6.83
N GLY A 53 1.89 -24.47 -7.51
CA GLY A 53 1.72 -23.02 -7.69
C GLY A 53 0.31 -22.64 -8.14
N LEU A 54 0.08 -21.36 -8.40
CA LEU A 54 -1.15 -20.81 -8.96
C LEU A 54 -1.08 -20.90 -10.49
N VAL A 55 -1.77 -21.87 -11.05
CA VAL A 55 -1.60 -22.32 -12.43
C VAL A 55 -2.03 -21.30 -13.48
N SER A 56 -2.91 -20.34 -13.13
CA SER A 56 -3.45 -19.37 -14.08
C SER A 56 -3.76 -18.03 -13.42
N ALA A 57 -3.86 -16.98 -14.22
CA ALA A 57 -4.36 -15.68 -13.78
C ALA A 57 -5.76 -15.76 -13.17
N ASP A 58 -6.63 -16.67 -13.67
CA ASP A 58 -7.96 -16.89 -13.08
C ASP A 58 -7.87 -17.49 -11.68
N ALA A 59 -6.85 -18.29 -11.38
CA ALA A 59 -6.63 -18.81 -10.03
C ALA A 59 -6.21 -17.68 -9.07
N VAL A 60 -5.44 -16.71 -9.54
CA VAL A 60 -5.06 -15.52 -8.77
C VAL A 60 -6.26 -14.59 -8.60
N SER A 61 -7.01 -14.30 -9.66
CA SER A 61 -8.20 -13.44 -9.59
C SER A 61 -9.29 -13.99 -8.67
N SER A 62 -9.39 -15.32 -8.52
CA SER A 62 -10.29 -15.95 -7.55
C SER A 62 -9.96 -15.63 -6.08
N LEU A 63 -8.75 -15.11 -5.81
CA LEU A 63 -8.29 -14.68 -4.50
C LEU A 63 -8.48 -13.18 -4.24
N GLN A 64 -8.95 -12.43 -5.24
CA GLN A 64 -9.09 -10.97 -5.15
C GLN A 64 -9.97 -10.54 -3.97
N LEU A 65 -11.06 -11.28 -3.69
CA LEU A 65 -11.91 -10.98 -2.52
C LEU A 65 -11.11 -11.06 -1.20
N VAL A 66 -10.19 -12.03 -1.07
CA VAL A 66 -9.33 -12.15 0.11
C VAL A 66 -8.38 -10.97 0.20
N SER A 67 -7.83 -10.53 -0.94
CA SER A 67 -6.96 -9.36 -1.04
C SER A 67 -7.69 -8.07 -0.64
N GLU A 68 -8.91 -7.86 -1.13
CA GLU A 68 -9.74 -6.69 -0.80
C GLU A 68 -10.08 -6.63 0.70
N VAL A 69 -10.48 -7.75 1.27
CA VAL A 69 -10.75 -7.84 2.71
C VAL A 69 -9.48 -7.54 3.51
N ALA A 70 -8.35 -8.13 3.13
CA ALA A 70 -7.08 -7.90 3.81
C ALA A 70 -6.66 -6.43 3.73
N LEU A 71 -6.82 -5.80 2.56
CA LEU A 71 -6.58 -4.37 2.36
C LEU A 71 -7.48 -3.51 3.26
N GLY A 72 -8.76 -3.87 3.42
CA GLY A 72 -9.69 -3.19 4.33
C GLY A 72 -9.21 -3.24 5.79
N PHE A 73 -8.72 -4.39 6.26
CA PHE A 73 -8.14 -4.50 7.61
C PHE A 73 -6.81 -3.75 7.75
N ILE A 74 -5.97 -3.73 6.72
CA ILE A 74 -4.75 -2.92 6.70
C ILE A 74 -5.11 -1.44 6.82
N ALA A 75 -6.08 -0.97 6.03
CA ALA A 75 -6.55 0.41 6.07
C ALA A 75 -7.17 0.78 7.43
N PHE A 76 -8.00 -0.09 8.00
CA PHE A 76 -8.54 0.06 9.36
C PHE A 76 -7.42 0.20 10.39
N SER A 77 -6.37 -0.61 10.27
CA SER A 77 -5.20 -0.55 11.14
C SER A 77 -4.43 0.76 11.01
N ILE A 78 -4.25 1.25 9.77
CA ILE A 78 -3.62 2.55 9.51
C ILE A 78 -4.47 3.67 10.13
N GLY A 79 -5.79 3.65 9.92
CA GLY A 79 -6.71 4.62 10.49
C GLY A 79 -6.65 4.68 12.03
N ASN A 80 -6.43 3.54 12.69
CA ASN A 80 -6.33 3.48 14.15
C ASN A 80 -5.04 4.11 14.72
N GLU A 81 -4.03 4.36 13.89
CA GLU A 81 -2.84 5.14 14.28
C GLU A 81 -3.10 6.67 14.25
N PHE A 82 -4.24 7.13 13.66
CA PHE A 82 -4.61 8.54 13.56
C PHE A 82 -5.29 9.06 14.83
N ARG A 83 -4.54 9.16 15.91
CA ARG A 83 -5.04 9.80 17.13
C ARG A 83 -4.97 11.31 17.01
N LEU A 84 -6.11 12.00 17.20
CA LEU A 84 -6.19 13.46 17.10
C LEU A 84 -5.24 14.18 18.06
N GLU A 85 -4.92 13.57 19.19
CA GLU A 85 -3.96 14.13 20.15
C GLU A 85 -2.55 14.19 19.55
N ASP A 86 -2.11 13.11 18.90
CA ASP A 86 -0.81 13.03 18.24
C ASP A 86 -0.76 13.93 16.99
N LEU A 87 -1.89 13.98 16.26
CA LEU A 87 -2.00 14.77 15.03
C LEU A 87 -1.98 16.29 15.30
N LYS A 88 -2.44 16.78 16.46
CA LYS A 88 -2.39 18.20 16.81
C LYS A 88 -0.98 18.77 16.79
N SER A 89 0.03 17.97 17.11
CA SER A 89 1.42 18.41 17.13
C SER A 89 2.14 18.29 15.79
N THR A 90 1.75 17.34 14.93
CA THR A 90 2.47 16.99 13.69
C THR A 90 1.64 17.15 12.42
N GLY A 91 0.31 17.34 12.52
CA GLY A 91 -0.60 17.30 11.38
C GLY A 91 -0.32 18.34 10.31
N ASN A 92 0.06 19.57 10.69
CA ASN A 92 0.43 20.59 9.72
C ASN A 92 1.72 20.24 8.96
N GLN A 93 2.69 19.65 9.65
CA GLN A 93 3.93 19.16 9.01
C GLN A 93 3.63 18.00 8.07
N ALA A 94 2.82 17.03 8.51
CA ALA A 94 2.42 15.90 7.68
C ALA A 94 1.65 16.33 6.43
N ALA A 95 0.71 17.28 6.57
CA ALA A 95 -0.07 17.80 5.45
C ALA A 95 0.80 18.51 4.41
N VAL A 96 1.67 19.43 4.85
CA VAL A 96 2.56 20.17 3.93
C VAL A 96 3.54 19.22 3.25
N ILE A 97 4.17 18.31 4.00
CA ILE A 97 5.13 17.37 3.45
C ILE A 97 4.43 16.39 2.49
N GLY A 98 3.26 15.86 2.86
CA GLY A 98 2.47 14.93 2.04
C GLY A 98 2.11 15.55 0.68
N VAL A 99 1.54 16.77 0.68
CA VAL A 99 1.16 17.45 -0.56
C VAL A 99 2.39 17.81 -1.40
N VAL A 100 3.40 18.43 -0.81
CA VAL A 100 4.57 18.92 -1.57
C VAL A 100 5.35 17.77 -2.18
N GLN A 101 5.58 16.67 -1.46
CA GLN A 101 6.33 15.54 -2.00
C GLN A 101 5.56 14.83 -3.13
N ALA A 102 4.23 14.71 -3.02
CA ALA A 102 3.39 14.14 -4.07
C ALA A 102 3.44 14.97 -5.35
N LEU A 103 3.21 16.28 -5.24
CA LEU A 103 3.28 17.20 -6.37
C LEU A 103 4.68 17.26 -6.99
N THR A 104 5.74 17.25 -6.18
CA THR A 104 7.11 17.25 -6.68
C THR A 104 7.42 15.97 -7.45
N ALA A 105 6.92 14.82 -6.99
CA ALA A 105 7.06 13.54 -7.70
C ALA A 105 6.37 13.60 -9.07
N THR A 106 5.11 14.07 -9.12
CA THR A 106 4.37 14.26 -10.37
C THR A 106 5.12 15.16 -11.34
N LEU A 107 5.49 16.37 -10.90
CA LEU A 107 6.14 17.36 -11.77
C LEU A 107 7.48 16.87 -12.33
N LEU A 108 8.29 16.17 -11.53
CA LEU A 108 9.57 15.63 -12.02
C LEU A 108 9.37 14.46 -12.99
N VAL A 109 8.40 13.60 -12.74
CA VAL A 109 8.08 12.49 -13.66
C VAL A 109 7.47 13.04 -14.95
N ASP A 110 6.54 14.01 -14.88
CA ASP A 110 5.97 14.67 -16.05
C ASP A 110 7.06 15.33 -16.90
N ALA A 111 7.96 16.11 -16.28
CA ALA A 111 9.06 16.75 -16.99
C ALA A 111 9.98 15.74 -17.68
N ALA A 112 10.32 14.65 -16.99
CA ALA A 112 11.18 13.60 -17.56
C ALA A 112 10.50 12.85 -18.71
N LEU A 113 9.25 12.39 -18.51
CA LEU A 113 8.53 11.61 -19.50
C LEU A 113 8.06 12.45 -20.69
N LEU A 114 7.71 13.73 -20.50
CA LEU A 114 7.45 14.66 -21.60
C LEU A 114 8.72 14.92 -22.41
N THR A 115 9.90 14.95 -21.77
CA THR A 115 11.18 15.02 -22.49
C THR A 115 11.40 13.75 -23.32
N VAL A 116 11.08 12.56 -22.76
CA VAL A 116 11.11 11.30 -23.53
C VAL A 116 10.13 11.35 -24.69
N HIS A 117 8.91 11.86 -24.49
CA HIS A 117 7.94 12.07 -25.57
C HIS A 117 8.49 12.96 -26.69
N MET A 118 9.14 14.07 -26.35
CA MET A 118 9.74 14.97 -27.35
C MET A 118 10.85 14.30 -28.19
N LEU A 119 11.61 13.39 -27.57
CA LEU A 119 12.68 12.65 -28.25
C LEU A 119 12.18 11.43 -29.01
N LEU A 120 11.14 10.75 -28.51
CA LEU A 120 10.61 9.49 -29.02
C LEU A 120 9.06 9.51 -29.04
N PRO A 121 8.42 10.36 -29.86
CA PRO A 121 6.96 10.54 -29.85
C PRO A 121 6.19 9.28 -30.26
N GLU A 122 6.82 8.38 -31.04
CA GLU A 122 6.21 7.10 -31.45
C GLU A 122 6.17 6.06 -30.31
N LYS A 123 6.98 6.22 -29.26
CA LYS A 123 7.09 5.25 -28.17
C LYS A 123 6.29 5.66 -26.93
N LEU A 124 6.11 6.95 -26.69
CA LEU A 124 5.41 7.47 -25.54
C LEU A 124 4.62 8.72 -25.95
N SER A 125 3.30 8.75 -25.74
CA SER A 125 2.47 9.91 -25.97
C SER A 125 2.48 10.89 -24.81
N ALA A 126 2.13 12.16 -25.04
CA ALA A 126 2.00 13.16 -23.98
C ALA A 126 0.94 12.77 -22.95
N ALA A 127 -0.18 12.18 -23.38
CA ALA A 127 -1.23 11.69 -22.49
C ALA A 127 -0.73 10.56 -21.57
N GLN A 128 0.09 9.64 -22.10
CA GLN A 128 0.73 8.60 -21.29
C GLN A 128 1.71 9.18 -20.28
N ALA A 129 2.53 10.16 -20.69
CA ALA A 129 3.49 10.81 -19.80
C ALA A 129 2.80 11.46 -18.61
N ILE A 130 1.77 12.30 -18.85
CA ILE A 130 1.01 13.02 -17.81
C ILE A 130 0.26 12.04 -16.89
N THR A 131 -0.32 10.96 -17.43
CA THR A 131 -0.99 9.95 -16.61
C THR A 131 0.00 9.21 -15.70
N LEU A 132 1.19 8.84 -16.21
CA LEU A 132 2.24 8.21 -15.41
C LEU A 132 2.77 9.13 -14.33
N GLY A 133 2.92 10.43 -14.61
CA GLY A 133 3.31 11.40 -13.59
C GLY A 133 2.31 11.50 -12.45
N ALA A 134 1.02 11.44 -12.74
CA ALA A 134 0.00 11.39 -11.71
C ALA A 134 0.06 10.09 -10.88
N ILE A 135 0.26 8.93 -11.52
CA ILE A 135 0.43 7.64 -10.83
C ILE A 135 1.67 7.65 -9.92
N ALA A 136 2.67 8.48 -10.22
CA ALA A 136 3.88 8.63 -9.40
C ALA A 136 3.61 9.20 -7.99
N THR A 137 2.46 9.83 -7.74
CA THR A 137 2.05 10.29 -6.40
C THR A 137 1.87 9.13 -5.42
N ALA A 138 1.33 8.00 -5.87
CA ALA A 138 0.88 6.91 -5.02
C ALA A 138 2.03 6.31 -4.18
N THR A 139 1.78 6.11 -2.88
CA THR A 139 2.66 5.41 -1.94
C THR A 139 1.95 4.17 -1.42
N ALA A 140 2.67 3.10 -1.12
CA ALA A 140 2.08 1.86 -0.59
C ALA A 140 1.97 1.90 0.95
N PRO A 141 0.77 2.17 1.51
CA PRO A 141 0.62 2.24 2.97
C PRO A 141 0.86 0.89 3.65
N ALA A 142 0.38 -0.20 3.03
CA ALA A 142 0.47 -1.54 3.57
C ALA A 142 1.92 -2.00 3.81
N ALA A 143 2.78 -1.85 2.80
CA ALA A 143 4.18 -2.25 2.88
C ALA A 143 4.94 -1.47 3.97
N THR A 144 4.71 -0.16 4.04
CA THR A 144 5.31 0.73 5.04
C THR A 144 4.85 0.37 6.46
N LEU A 145 3.53 0.19 6.66
CA LEU A 145 2.97 -0.19 7.96
C LEU A 145 3.53 -1.54 8.46
N MET A 146 3.65 -2.53 7.56
CA MET A 146 4.19 -3.84 7.93
C MET A 146 5.65 -3.74 8.41
N VAL A 147 6.49 -2.93 7.76
CA VAL A 147 7.87 -2.69 8.21
C VAL A 147 7.87 -2.03 9.58
N VAL A 148 7.07 -0.96 9.77
CA VAL A 148 6.96 -0.27 11.08
C VAL A 148 6.55 -1.26 12.18
N ARG A 149 5.56 -2.13 11.92
CA ARG A 149 5.07 -3.11 12.89
C ARG A 149 6.04 -4.24 13.16
N GLN A 150 6.64 -4.81 12.11
CA GLN A 150 7.60 -5.91 12.24
C GLN A 150 8.80 -5.53 13.10
N TYR A 151 9.34 -4.34 12.89
CA TYR A 151 10.50 -3.84 13.62
C TYR A 151 10.15 -2.98 14.84
N LYS A 152 8.84 -2.80 15.13
CA LYS A 152 8.35 -1.96 16.24
C LYS A 152 8.97 -0.56 16.20
N ALA A 153 9.07 0.01 14.99
CA ALA A 153 9.65 1.32 14.78
C ALA A 153 8.87 2.39 15.55
N LYS A 154 9.59 3.25 16.28
CA LYS A 154 9.05 4.38 17.04
C LYS A 154 10.04 5.52 16.99
N GLY A 155 9.60 6.68 16.56
CA GLY A 155 10.44 7.86 16.53
C GLY A 155 9.89 8.96 15.63
N PRO A 156 10.66 10.05 15.46
CA PRO A 156 10.18 11.24 14.76
C PRO A 156 9.82 10.97 13.29
N VAL A 157 10.55 10.10 12.59
CA VAL A 157 10.27 9.76 11.20
C VAL A 157 9.00 8.93 11.10
N THR A 158 8.85 7.91 11.95
CA THR A 158 7.67 7.03 11.98
C THR A 158 6.40 7.81 12.29
N ASN A 159 6.45 8.76 13.22
CA ASN A 159 5.29 9.56 13.62
C ASN A 159 4.76 10.46 12.49
N LEU A 160 5.62 10.92 11.58
CA LEU A 160 5.22 11.68 10.40
C LEU A 160 4.88 10.78 9.20
N LEU A 161 5.55 9.63 9.10
CA LEU A 161 5.42 8.73 7.97
C LEU A 161 3.98 8.22 7.77
N LEU A 162 3.37 7.69 8.83
CA LEU A 162 2.02 7.11 8.73
C LEU A 162 0.95 8.13 8.33
N PRO A 163 0.88 9.33 8.95
CA PRO A 163 -0.02 10.40 8.49
C PRO A 163 0.22 10.84 7.05
N ILE A 164 1.48 10.96 6.61
CA ILE A 164 1.81 11.36 5.24
C ILE A 164 1.32 10.31 4.24
N VAL A 165 1.62 9.04 4.48
CA VAL A 165 1.23 7.94 3.59
C VAL A 165 -0.29 7.87 3.41
N ALA A 166 -1.05 8.13 4.46
CA ALA A 166 -2.51 8.15 4.36
C ALA A 166 -3.06 9.37 3.62
N LEU A 167 -2.40 10.54 3.76
CA LEU A 167 -2.76 11.73 2.99
C LEU A 167 -2.41 11.57 1.50
N ASP A 168 -1.36 10.82 1.18
CA ASP A 168 -0.93 10.54 -0.19
C ASP A 168 -2.04 9.93 -1.04
N ASP A 169 -2.89 9.09 -0.48
CA ASP A 169 -3.98 8.46 -1.23
C ASP A 169 -5.00 9.51 -1.68
N ALA A 170 -5.41 10.42 -0.79
CA ALA A 170 -6.34 11.49 -1.14
C ALA A 170 -5.73 12.49 -2.13
N VAL A 171 -4.48 12.91 -1.88
CA VAL A 171 -3.76 13.83 -2.77
C VAL A 171 -3.54 13.17 -4.13
N GLY A 172 -3.13 11.89 -4.14
CA GLY A 172 -2.91 11.11 -5.35
C GLY A 172 -4.15 10.99 -6.21
N LEU A 173 -5.32 10.73 -5.62
CA LEU A 173 -6.58 10.66 -6.36
C LEU A 173 -6.94 11.99 -7.01
N ILE A 174 -6.75 13.13 -6.32
CA ILE A 174 -7.02 14.46 -6.87
C ILE A 174 -6.06 14.76 -8.04
N VAL A 175 -4.77 14.54 -7.86
CA VAL A 175 -3.75 14.77 -8.89
C VAL A 175 -4.01 13.86 -10.10
N PHE A 176 -4.32 12.59 -9.86
CA PHE A 176 -4.64 11.64 -10.92
C PHE A 176 -5.89 12.07 -11.69
N ALA A 177 -6.95 12.50 -11.02
CA ALA A 177 -8.17 12.94 -11.68
C ALA A 177 -7.92 14.10 -12.64
N VAL A 178 -7.18 15.12 -12.17
CA VAL A 178 -6.84 16.28 -13.01
C VAL A 178 -5.97 15.87 -14.19
N SER A 179 -4.90 15.13 -13.94
CA SER A 179 -3.96 14.70 -14.99
C SER A 179 -4.59 13.75 -15.99
N PHE A 180 -5.40 12.79 -15.50
CA PHE A 180 -6.12 11.85 -16.34
C PHE A 180 -7.17 12.54 -17.23
N GLY A 181 -7.83 13.57 -16.67
CA GLY A 181 -8.74 14.40 -17.44
C GLY A 181 -8.04 15.15 -18.56
N ILE A 182 -6.87 15.73 -18.28
CA ILE A 182 -6.04 16.37 -19.32
C ILE A 182 -5.63 15.33 -20.38
N SER A 183 -5.22 14.14 -19.95
CA SER A 183 -4.83 13.06 -20.84
C SER A 183 -5.98 12.59 -21.73
N LYS A 184 -7.19 12.46 -21.16
CA LYS A 184 -8.40 12.11 -21.92
C LYS A 184 -8.74 13.19 -22.95
N ALA A 185 -8.64 14.45 -22.59
CA ALA A 185 -8.85 15.58 -23.49
C ALA A 185 -7.84 15.60 -24.65
N LEU A 186 -6.59 15.22 -24.41
CA LEU A 186 -5.56 15.12 -25.45
C LEU A 186 -5.84 13.97 -26.43
N VAL A 187 -6.50 12.90 -25.97
CA VAL A 187 -6.81 11.73 -26.80
C VAL A 187 -8.15 11.88 -27.53
N SER A 188 -9.21 12.35 -26.87
CA SER A 188 -10.57 12.42 -27.42
C SER A 188 -10.93 13.78 -28.04
N GLY A 189 -10.21 14.84 -27.68
CA GLY A 189 -10.52 16.20 -28.07
C GLY A 189 -11.72 16.82 -27.30
N GLU A 190 -12.37 16.07 -26.41
CA GLU A 190 -13.48 16.52 -25.58
C GLU A 190 -13.06 16.73 -24.14
N VAL A 191 -13.41 17.89 -23.54
CA VAL A 191 -13.10 18.20 -22.15
C VAL A 191 -14.36 18.25 -21.32
N ASP A 192 -14.62 17.23 -20.54
CA ASP A 192 -15.66 17.25 -19.51
C ASP A 192 -15.06 17.53 -18.13
N LEU A 193 -14.84 18.83 -17.86
CA LEU A 193 -14.25 19.32 -16.61
C LEU A 193 -15.09 18.93 -15.38
N ILE A 194 -16.40 18.79 -15.52
CA ILE A 194 -17.30 18.46 -14.41
C ILE A 194 -17.05 17.03 -13.96
N SER A 195 -17.07 16.06 -14.89
CA SER A 195 -16.81 14.64 -14.55
C SER A 195 -15.38 14.43 -14.04
N ILE A 196 -14.40 15.18 -14.55
CA ILE A 196 -12.99 15.04 -14.19
C ILE A 196 -12.71 15.46 -12.73
N LEU A 197 -13.33 16.56 -12.29
CA LEU A 197 -13.08 17.11 -10.95
C LEU A 197 -14.11 16.65 -9.91
N LEU A 198 -15.37 16.54 -10.32
CA LEU A 198 -16.47 16.27 -9.39
C LEU A 198 -16.49 14.81 -8.92
N ASN A 199 -16.27 13.84 -9.81
CA ASN A 199 -16.35 12.42 -9.45
C ASN A 199 -15.31 12.00 -8.40
N PRO A 200 -14.02 12.32 -8.52
CA PRO A 200 -13.04 11.98 -7.47
C PRO A 200 -13.28 12.72 -6.16
N LEU A 201 -13.73 13.97 -6.23
CA LEU A 201 -14.08 14.71 -5.01
C LEU A 201 -15.27 14.08 -4.30
N LEU A 202 -16.30 13.66 -5.06
CA LEU A 202 -17.45 12.93 -4.52
C LEU A 202 -17.02 11.57 -3.96
N GLU A 203 -16.13 10.84 -4.64
CA GLU A 203 -15.59 9.57 -4.16
C GLU A 203 -14.88 9.74 -2.81
N ILE A 204 -14.01 10.75 -2.68
CA ILE A 204 -13.30 11.03 -1.43
C ILE A 204 -14.30 11.39 -0.33
N VAL A 205 -15.20 12.35 -0.58
CA VAL A 205 -16.17 12.82 0.43
C VAL A 205 -17.12 11.70 0.83
N ALA A 206 -17.64 10.93 -0.12
CA ALA A 206 -18.54 9.81 0.14
C ALA A 206 -17.83 8.70 0.93
N SER A 207 -16.58 8.38 0.58
CA SER A 207 -15.77 7.38 1.27
C SER A 207 -15.50 7.79 2.72
N LEU A 208 -15.09 9.03 2.95
CA LEU A 208 -14.85 9.55 4.29
C LEU A 208 -16.15 9.59 5.12
N ALA A 209 -17.28 9.98 4.52
CA ALA A 209 -18.57 10.00 5.19
C ALA A 209 -19.04 8.59 5.58
N LEU A 210 -18.93 7.62 4.65
CA LEU A 210 -19.29 6.22 4.92
C LEU A 210 -18.40 5.63 6.02
N GLY A 211 -17.08 5.86 5.94
CA GLY A 211 -16.14 5.40 6.95
C GLY A 211 -16.38 6.02 8.33
N ALA A 212 -16.69 7.31 8.37
CA ALA A 212 -17.02 8.01 9.61
C ALA A 212 -18.31 7.46 10.24
N ALA A 213 -19.35 7.24 9.44
CA ALA A 213 -20.60 6.64 9.90
C ALA A 213 -20.39 5.22 10.45
N ALA A 214 -19.60 4.40 9.74
CA ALA A 214 -19.27 3.05 10.18
C ALA A 214 -18.43 3.05 11.47
N GLY A 215 -17.44 3.94 11.62
CA GLY A 215 -16.63 4.07 12.83
C GLY A 215 -17.43 4.56 14.04
N TRP A 216 -18.33 5.50 13.82
CA TRP A 216 -19.27 5.94 14.85
C TRP A 216 -20.21 4.80 15.28
N LEU A 217 -20.76 4.06 14.30
CA LEU A 217 -21.62 2.91 14.56
C LEU A 217 -20.86 1.83 15.35
N LEU A 218 -19.64 1.50 14.95
CA LEU A 218 -18.79 0.55 15.68
C LEU A 218 -18.63 0.96 17.13
N THR A 219 -18.28 2.22 17.39
CA THR A 219 -18.12 2.75 18.74
C THR A 219 -19.39 2.61 19.58
N LYS A 220 -20.57 2.82 18.98
CA LYS A 220 -21.84 2.66 19.69
C LYS A 220 -22.19 1.20 19.96
N LEU A 221 -21.93 0.32 19.01
CA LEU A 221 -22.20 -1.12 19.15
C LEU A 221 -21.26 -1.80 20.16
N GLU A 222 -20.00 -1.35 20.25
CA GLU A 222 -19.03 -1.87 21.22
C GLU A 222 -19.49 -1.74 22.68
N VAL A 223 -20.25 -0.70 23.00
CA VAL A 223 -20.81 -0.48 24.35
C VAL A 223 -21.82 -1.57 24.75
N LEU A 224 -22.47 -2.21 23.76
CA LEU A 224 -23.46 -3.27 24.01
C LEU A 224 -22.82 -4.58 24.50
N PHE A 225 -21.51 -4.75 24.30
CA PHE A 225 -20.83 -5.98 24.64
C PHE A 225 -19.81 -5.77 25.78
N HIS A 226 -19.79 -6.72 26.73
CA HIS A 226 -18.89 -6.68 27.89
C HIS A 226 -17.68 -7.62 27.69
N SER A 227 -17.82 -8.65 26.83
CA SER A 227 -16.75 -9.61 26.55
C SER A 227 -15.80 -9.09 25.47
N ASN A 228 -14.49 -9.15 25.72
CA ASN A 228 -13.49 -8.77 24.73
C ASN A 228 -13.57 -9.60 23.44
N THR A 229 -13.98 -10.87 23.54
CA THR A 229 -14.19 -11.74 22.37
C THR A 229 -15.36 -11.23 21.52
N ASN A 230 -16.48 -10.87 22.13
CA ASN A 230 -17.65 -10.37 21.40
C ASN A 230 -17.36 -9.00 20.76
N ARG A 231 -16.63 -8.14 21.45
CA ARG A 231 -16.16 -6.85 20.89
C ARG A 231 -15.26 -7.05 19.69
N LEU A 232 -14.28 -7.96 19.77
CA LEU A 232 -13.45 -8.30 18.64
C LEU A 232 -14.25 -8.83 17.46
N ASN A 233 -15.20 -9.74 17.71
CA ASN A 233 -16.09 -10.26 16.67
C ASN A 233 -16.93 -9.16 16.03
N MET A 234 -17.44 -8.20 16.83
CA MET A 234 -18.18 -7.04 16.32
C MET A 234 -17.30 -6.17 15.43
N THR A 235 -16.08 -5.84 15.89
CA THR A 235 -15.10 -5.08 15.09
C THR A 235 -14.82 -5.75 13.76
N ILE A 236 -14.51 -7.05 13.78
CA ILE A 236 -14.23 -7.83 12.57
C ILE A 236 -15.45 -7.83 11.63
N SER A 237 -16.64 -8.11 12.16
CA SER A 237 -17.88 -8.17 11.36
C SER A 237 -18.21 -6.82 10.72
N LEU A 238 -18.00 -5.71 11.44
CA LEU A 238 -18.29 -4.39 10.90
C LEU A 238 -17.24 -3.96 9.85
N VAL A 239 -15.97 -4.34 10.00
CA VAL A 239 -14.96 -4.11 8.96
C VAL A 239 -15.32 -4.90 7.69
N PHE A 240 -15.71 -6.18 7.79
CA PHE A 240 -16.21 -6.95 6.66
C PHE A 240 -17.40 -6.28 5.97
N LEU A 241 -18.40 -5.85 6.76
CA LEU A 241 -19.57 -5.15 6.21
C LEU A 241 -19.17 -3.85 5.51
N THR A 242 -18.23 -3.10 6.08
CA THR A 242 -17.77 -1.83 5.54
C THR A 242 -17.01 -2.05 4.22
N VAL A 243 -16.15 -3.09 4.13
CA VAL A 243 -15.49 -3.49 2.89
C VAL A 243 -16.54 -3.86 1.83
N ALA A 244 -17.53 -4.69 2.18
CA ALA A 244 -18.59 -5.08 1.25
C ALA A 244 -19.39 -3.87 0.75
N LEU A 245 -19.72 -2.90 1.62
CA LEU A 245 -20.40 -1.68 1.24
C LEU A 245 -19.52 -0.79 0.33
N SER A 246 -18.22 -0.71 0.58
CA SER A 246 -17.30 0.09 -0.25
C SER A 246 -17.08 -0.48 -1.65
N MET A 247 -17.30 -1.77 -1.84
CA MET A 247 -17.27 -2.41 -3.16
C MET A 247 -18.55 -2.17 -3.98
N SER A 248 -19.59 -1.57 -3.39
CA SER A 248 -20.82 -1.25 -4.11
C SER A 248 -20.68 0.08 -4.87
N HIS A 249 -21.32 0.15 -6.04
CA HIS A 249 -21.42 1.37 -6.84
C HIS A 249 -22.88 1.87 -6.79
N ILE A 250 -23.04 3.14 -6.46
CA ILE A 250 -24.38 3.78 -6.41
C ILE A 250 -24.51 4.69 -7.63
N THR A 251 -25.38 4.32 -8.57
CA THR A 251 -25.69 5.14 -9.73
C THR A 251 -26.90 6.01 -9.47
N LEU A 252 -26.73 7.32 -9.46
CA LEU A 252 -27.78 8.32 -9.31
C LEU A 252 -27.87 9.16 -10.60
N GLY A 253 -28.61 8.66 -11.59
CA GLY A 253 -28.71 9.29 -12.90
C GLY A 253 -27.36 9.32 -13.63
N PRO A 254 -26.83 10.49 -14.02
CA PRO A 254 -25.55 10.60 -14.74
C PRO A 254 -24.32 10.49 -13.80
N VAL A 255 -24.51 10.50 -12.49
CA VAL A 255 -23.41 10.47 -11.51
C VAL A 255 -23.30 9.07 -10.93
N THR A 256 -22.12 8.48 -11.03
CA THR A 256 -21.77 7.22 -10.35
C THR A 256 -20.91 7.52 -9.14
N ILE A 257 -21.40 7.23 -7.96
CA ILE A 257 -20.64 7.35 -6.71
C ILE A 257 -19.94 6.00 -6.51
N SER A 258 -18.62 6.03 -6.61
CA SER A 258 -17.73 4.93 -6.22
C SER A 258 -17.20 5.21 -4.82
N PHE A 259 -16.74 4.17 -4.16
CA PHE A 259 -16.08 4.30 -2.85
C PHE A 259 -14.67 3.73 -2.93
N SER A 260 -13.71 4.41 -2.33
CA SER A 260 -12.39 3.87 -2.09
C SER A 260 -12.40 3.03 -0.80
N SER A 261 -12.32 1.70 -0.92
CA SER A 261 -12.32 0.80 0.25
C SER A 261 -11.23 1.16 1.26
N LEU A 262 -10.09 1.63 0.77
CA LEU A 262 -8.97 2.07 1.59
C LEU A 262 -9.34 3.31 2.42
N LEU A 263 -9.88 4.36 1.80
CA LEU A 263 -10.31 5.59 2.50
C LEU A 263 -11.45 5.32 3.48
N VAL A 264 -12.43 4.49 3.10
CA VAL A 264 -13.57 4.11 3.95
C VAL A 264 -13.08 3.41 5.22
N CYS A 265 -12.28 2.34 5.08
CA CYS A 265 -11.80 1.56 6.22
C CYS A 265 -10.78 2.33 7.08
N MET A 266 -9.97 3.19 6.46
CA MET A 266 -9.05 4.07 7.17
C MET A 266 -9.83 5.09 8.02
N MET A 267 -10.87 5.73 7.47
CA MET A 267 -11.71 6.67 8.23
C MET A 267 -12.50 5.96 9.34
N LEU A 268 -12.98 4.72 9.09
CA LEU A 268 -13.58 3.89 10.14
C LEU A 268 -12.62 3.71 11.31
N GLY A 269 -11.35 3.33 11.05
CA GLY A 269 -10.32 3.18 12.07
C GLY A 269 -10.01 4.49 12.80
N THR A 270 -9.93 5.60 12.06
CA THR A 270 -9.67 6.94 12.61
C THR A 270 -10.79 7.37 13.57
N VAL A 271 -12.05 7.22 13.19
CA VAL A 271 -13.18 7.59 14.06
C VAL A 271 -13.24 6.66 15.28
N PHE A 272 -13.05 5.36 15.06
CA PHE A 272 -13.06 4.38 16.14
C PHE A 272 -11.98 4.64 17.18
N CYS A 273 -10.72 4.90 16.79
CA CYS A 273 -9.63 5.14 17.74
C CYS A 273 -9.79 6.42 18.56
N ASN A 274 -10.50 7.42 18.03
CA ASN A 274 -10.70 8.69 18.72
C ASN A 274 -11.98 8.72 19.57
N LEU A 275 -12.99 7.89 19.28
CA LEU A 275 -14.25 7.85 20.03
C LEU A 275 -14.34 6.68 21.01
N CYS A 276 -13.61 5.58 20.79
CA CYS A 276 -13.66 4.39 21.64
C CYS A 276 -12.47 4.36 22.61
N PRO A 277 -12.65 4.49 23.92
CA PRO A 277 -11.55 4.46 24.90
C PRO A 277 -10.75 3.15 24.91
N GLN A 278 -11.39 2.03 24.51
CA GLN A 278 -10.80 0.69 24.51
C GLN A 278 -10.20 0.28 23.15
N SER A 279 -10.18 1.20 22.19
CA SER A 279 -9.68 0.95 20.81
C SER A 279 -8.30 0.33 20.78
N ALA A 280 -7.40 0.76 21.65
CA ALA A 280 -6.02 0.26 21.69
C ALA A 280 -5.91 -1.24 22.05
N ASP A 281 -6.73 -1.75 22.94
CA ASP A 281 -6.69 -3.16 23.32
C ASP A 281 -7.43 -4.05 22.32
N LEU A 282 -8.53 -3.56 21.76
CA LEU A 282 -9.25 -4.23 20.67
C LEU A 282 -8.37 -4.32 19.43
N MET A 283 -7.61 -3.27 19.12
CA MET A 283 -6.68 -3.27 18.00
C MET A 283 -5.57 -4.29 18.16
N LYS A 284 -4.97 -4.42 19.36
CA LYS A 284 -3.97 -5.46 19.64
C LYS A 284 -4.53 -6.88 19.42
N ALA A 285 -5.82 -7.08 19.73
CA ALA A 285 -6.48 -8.36 19.49
C ALA A 285 -6.78 -8.58 17.99
N ALA A 286 -7.26 -7.54 17.31
CA ALA A 286 -7.51 -7.56 15.86
C ALA A 286 -6.22 -7.82 15.08
N ASP A 287 -5.10 -7.19 15.41
CA ASP A 287 -3.80 -7.38 14.75
C ASP A 287 -3.31 -8.85 14.80
N LYS A 288 -3.57 -9.54 15.90
CA LYS A 288 -3.22 -10.98 15.99
C LYS A 288 -4.06 -11.83 15.05
N TRP A 289 -5.33 -11.48 14.89
CA TRP A 289 -6.25 -12.21 14.02
C TRP A 289 -6.01 -11.90 12.54
N THR A 290 -5.69 -10.66 12.20
CA THR A 290 -5.50 -10.19 10.81
C THR A 290 -4.12 -10.54 10.25
N SER A 291 -3.14 -10.94 11.08
CA SER A 291 -1.78 -11.27 10.64
C SER A 291 -1.72 -12.25 9.45
N PRO A 292 -2.50 -13.36 9.41
CA PRO A 292 -2.52 -14.26 8.25
C PRO A 292 -3.11 -13.60 6.99
N LEU A 293 -4.08 -12.70 7.14
CA LEU A 293 -4.67 -11.98 6.02
C LEU A 293 -3.65 -11.04 5.38
N PHE A 294 -2.83 -10.36 6.19
CA PHE A 294 -1.76 -9.49 5.70
C PHE A 294 -0.71 -10.29 4.92
N ALA A 295 -0.31 -11.45 5.43
CA ALA A 295 0.60 -12.33 4.70
C ALA A 295 0.01 -12.76 3.35
N LEU A 296 -1.26 -13.19 3.33
CA LEU A 296 -1.97 -13.55 2.10
C LEU A 296 -2.06 -12.39 1.12
N PHE A 297 -2.38 -11.17 1.59
CA PHE A 297 -2.42 -9.97 0.75
C PHE A 297 -1.13 -9.79 -0.03
N PHE A 298 0.02 -9.82 0.63
CA PHE A 298 1.30 -9.62 -0.03
C PHE A 298 1.70 -10.79 -0.93
N VAL A 299 1.35 -12.02 -0.58
CA VAL A 299 1.59 -13.18 -1.46
C VAL A 299 0.72 -13.08 -2.72
N ILE A 300 -0.55 -12.71 -2.59
CA ILE A 300 -1.45 -12.52 -3.73
C ILE A 300 -0.94 -11.37 -4.61
N SER A 301 -0.60 -10.22 -4.00
CA SER A 301 0.00 -9.09 -4.73
C SER A 301 1.25 -9.50 -5.51
N GLY A 302 2.13 -10.31 -4.90
CA GLY A 302 3.30 -10.85 -5.60
C GLY A 302 2.93 -11.77 -6.77
N ALA A 303 1.88 -12.59 -6.63
CA ALA A 303 1.43 -13.50 -7.68
C ALA A 303 0.73 -12.79 -8.84
N GLU A 304 0.18 -11.59 -8.62
CA GLU A 304 -0.42 -10.72 -9.65
C GLU A 304 0.62 -10.03 -10.54
N LEU A 305 1.89 -9.99 -10.13
CA LEU A 305 2.94 -9.29 -10.86
C LEU A 305 3.27 -10.01 -12.18
N GLU A 306 3.10 -9.29 -13.28
CA GLU A 306 3.35 -9.80 -14.63
C GLU A 306 4.83 -9.69 -14.99
N LEU A 307 5.59 -10.79 -14.91
CA LEU A 307 7.02 -10.80 -15.25
C LEU A 307 7.29 -10.58 -16.75
N GLY A 308 6.30 -10.78 -17.62
CA GLY A 308 6.42 -10.54 -19.07
C GLY A 308 6.78 -9.10 -19.43
N VAL A 309 6.53 -8.15 -18.53
CA VAL A 309 6.87 -6.72 -18.72
C VAL A 309 8.37 -6.48 -18.92
N PHE A 310 9.22 -7.37 -18.41
CA PHE A 310 10.69 -7.28 -18.56
C PHE A 310 11.21 -7.67 -19.95
N THR A 311 10.38 -8.22 -20.81
CA THR A 311 10.78 -8.65 -22.16
C THR A 311 10.82 -7.51 -23.18
N ASP A 312 10.09 -6.42 -22.94
CA ASP A 312 10.08 -5.25 -23.81
C ASP A 312 11.09 -4.19 -23.33
N TRP A 313 12.17 -4.02 -24.11
CA TRP A 313 13.24 -3.08 -23.79
C TRP A 313 12.77 -1.61 -23.69
N ALA A 314 11.77 -1.21 -24.49
CA ALA A 314 11.25 0.15 -24.43
C ALA A 314 10.52 0.40 -23.09
N ILE A 315 9.73 -0.56 -22.63
CA ILE A 315 9.04 -0.52 -21.32
C ILE A 315 10.07 -0.44 -20.20
N VAL A 316 11.13 -1.26 -20.26
CA VAL A 316 12.19 -1.26 -19.25
C VAL A 316 12.90 0.09 -19.19
N CYS A 317 13.28 0.68 -20.33
CA CYS A 317 13.95 1.98 -20.35
C CYS A 317 13.06 3.11 -19.83
N ILE A 318 11.81 3.20 -20.29
CA ILE A 318 10.86 4.22 -19.84
C ILE A 318 10.52 4.01 -18.35
N GLY A 319 10.35 2.75 -17.93
CA GLY A 319 10.11 2.37 -16.55
C GLY A 319 11.27 2.74 -15.62
N LEU A 320 12.52 2.59 -16.06
CA LEU A 320 13.68 3.04 -15.29
C LEU A 320 13.72 4.56 -15.15
N VAL A 321 13.40 5.32 -16.20
CA VAL A 321 13.26 6.78 -16.13
C VAL A 321 12.17 7.15 -15.12
N TYR A 322 11.00 6.50 -15.20
CA TYR A 322 9.92 6.70 -14.25
C TYR A 322 10.36 6.46 -12.80
N ILE A 323 11.02 5.32 -12.51
CA ILE A 323 11.49 4.96 -11.16
C ILE A 323 12.51 5.99 -10.65
N LEU A 324 13.47 6.40 -11.47
CA LEU A 324 14.50 7.35 -11.08
C LEU A 324 13.89 8.72 -10.73
N PHE A 325 13.06 9.26 -11.61
CA PHE A 325 12.49 10.60 -11.40
C PHE A 325 11.41 10.61 -10.32
N ARG A 326 10.63 9.53 -10.17
CA ARG A 326 9.73 9.36 -9.04
C ARG A 326 10.48 9.30 -7.72
N SER A 327 11.53 8.49 -7.63
CA SER A 327 12.34 8.40 -6.41
C SER A 327 13.00 9.72 -6.06
N ALA A 328 13.55 10.41 -7.06
CA ALA A 328 14.12 11.75 -6.88
C ALA A 328 13.05 12.76 -6.42
N GLY A 329 11.86 12.73 -7.01
CA GLY A 329 10.76 13.62 -6.67
C GLY A 329 10.23 13.42 -5.24
N LYS A 330 9.96 12.17 -4.87
CA LYS A 330 9.57 11.81 -3.50
C LYS A 330 10.62 12.24 -2.47
N TYR A 331 11.89 11.95 -2.74
CA TYR A 331 12.98 12.31 -1.84
C TYR A 331 13.18 13.82 -1.73
N THR A 332 13.33 14.53 -2.87
CA THR A 332 13.60 15.96 -2.87
C THR A 332 12.40 16.77 -2.36
N GLY A 333 11.18 16.36 -2.70
CA GLY A 333 9.96 16.98 -2.21
C GLY A 333 9.81 16.84 -0.70
N ALA A 334 10.03 15.65 -0.16
CA ALA A 334 10.00 15.40 1.27
C ALA A 334 11.13 16.15 2.00
N PHE A 335 12.35 16.14 1.45
CA PHE A 335 13.50 16.85 2.03
C PHE A 335 13.25 18.36 2.08
N ALA A 336 12.84 18.96 0.97
CA ALA A 336 12.64 20.42 0.88
C ALA A 336 11.50 20.90 1.79
N SER A 337 10.37 20.17 1.79
CA SER A 337 9.21 20.53 2.62
C SER A 337 9.48 20.27 4.11
N ALA A 338 10.14 19.19 4.49
CA ALA A 338 10.54 18.94 5.87
C ALA A 338 11.51 20.02 6.39
N LYS A 339 12.47 20.44 5.55
CA LYS A 339 13.37 21.54 5.88
C LYS A 339 12.64 22.87 6.02
N TYR A 340 11.67 23.16 5.13
CA TYR A 340 10.82 24.36 5.22
C TYR A 340 10.00 24.37 6.51
N MET A 341 9.46 23.21 6.90
CA MET A 341 8.70 23.03 8.14
C MET A 341 9.60 22.95 9.40
N LYS A 342 10.92 23.14 9.25
CA LYS A 342 11.89 23.10 10.34
C LYS A 342 11.88 21.79 11.13
N CYS A 343 11.65 20.67 10.44
CA CYS A 343 11.75 19.34 11.02
C CYS A 343 13.20 18.98 11.39
N GLY A 344 13.36 17.99 12.25
CA GLY A 344 14.70 17.48 12.63
C GLY A 344 15.48 16.91 11.43
N PRO A 345 16.81 16.86 11.54
CA PRO A 345 17.68 16.40 10.44
C PRO A 345 17.40 14.96 10.00
N GLU A 346 16.99 14.09 10.93
CA GLU A 346 16.62 12.70 10.64
C GLU A 346 15.40 12.62 9.74
N ILE A 347 14.37 13.44 10.01
CA ILE A 347 13.17 13.54 9.20
C ILE A 347 13.53 14.02 7.79
N CYS A 348 14.28 15.14 7.70
CA CYS A 348 14.69 15.68 6.40
C CYS A 348 15.43 14.64 5.56
N LYS A 349 16.33 13.85 6.16
CA LYS A 349 17.20 12.93 5.45
C LYS A 349 16.55 11.62 5.10
N TYR A 350 15.70 11.06 5.95
CA TYR A 350 15.26 9.67 5.82
C TYR A 350 13.79 9.51 5.44
N LEU A 351 12.93 10.50 5.71
CA LEU A 351 11.49 10.40 5.44
C LEU A 351 11.19 10.12 3.96
N GLY A 352 11.85 10.83 3.02
CA GLY A 352 11.61 10.64 1.59
C GLY A 352 11.93 9.23 1.08
N ILE A 353 12.87 8.53 1.71
CA ILE A 353 13.22 7.15 1.37
C ILE A 353 12.10 6.19 1.79
N THR A 354 11.43 6.46 2.92
CA THR A 354 10.35 5.62 3.41
C THR A 354 9.04 5.77 2.63
N LEU A 355 8.95 6.78 1.76
CA LEU A 355 7.80 7.05 0.87
C LEU A 355 7.95 6.42 -0.53
N LEU A 356 9.01 5.65 -0.78
CA LEU A 356 9.27 5.01 -2.07
C LEU A 356 8.37 3.82 -2.41
N PRO A 357 7.94 2.96 -1.46
CA PRO A 357 7.06 1.83 -1.79
C PRO A 357 5.83 2.28 -2.60
N GLN A 358 5.47 1.51 -3.64
CA GLN A 358 4.33 1.80 -4.52
C GLN A 358 3.59 0.48 -4.81
N ALA A 359 2.27 0.47 -4.64
CA ALA A 359 1.44 -0.72 -4.83
C ALA A 359 -0.03 -0.37 -5.16
N GLY A 360 -0.98 -0.95 -4.47
CA GLY A 360 -2.41 -0.99 -4.72
C GLY A 360 -3.07 0.24 -5.34
N VAL A 361 -2.85 1.45 -4.78
CA VAL A 361 -3.45 2.68 -5.32
C VAL A 361 -2.92 2.98 -6.73
N ALA A 362 -1.63 2.75 -6.99
CA ALA A 362 -1.06 2.90 -8.33
C ALA A 362 -1.69 1.93 -9.33
N LEU A 363 -1.97 0.69 -8.90
CA LEU A 363 -2.66 -0.31 -9.73
C LEU A 363 -4.12 0.08 -9.99
N GLY A 364 -4.82 0.63 -8.99
CA GLY A 364 -6.17 1.18 -9.15
C GLY A 364 -6.23 2.33 -10.16
N MET A 365 -5.29 3.28 -10.07
CA MET A 365 -5.16 4.35 -11.07
C MET A 365 -4.84 3.80 -12.46
N CYS A 366 -4.01 2.76 -12.53
CA CYS A 366 -3.64 2.09 -13.76
C CYS A 366 -4.84 1.41 -14.45
N THR A 367 -5.73 0.76 -13.69
CA THR A 367 -6.96 0.17 -14.25
C THR A 367 -7.88 1.25 -14.84
N THR A 368 -7.98 2.41 -14.18
CA THR A 368 -8.70 3.56 -14.70
C THR A 368 -8.06 4.10 -15.99
N ALA A 369 -6.72 4.12 -16.06
CA ALA A 369 -5.98 4.56 -17.24
C ALA A 369 -6.22 3.68 -18.50
N MET A 370 -6.68 2.44 -18.34
CA MET A 370 -7.10 1.58 -19.45
C MET A 370 -8.25 2.17 -20.27
N GLN A 371 -9.01 3.13 -19.73
CA GLN A 371 -10.04 3.87 -20.47
C GLN A 371 -9.46 4.75 -21.59
N LEU A 372 -8.14 4.99 -21.63
CA LEU A 372 -7.46 5.65 -22.75
C LEU A 372 -7.26 4.72 -23.98
N GLY A 373 -7.86 3.53 -23.99
CA GLY A 373 -7.78 2.57 -25.08
C GLY A 373 -6.37 2.00 -25.25
N GLU A 374 -5.86 1.99 -26.48
CA GLU A 374 -4.52 1.43 -26.78
C GLU A 374 -3.39 2.08 -25.96
N GLN A 375 -3.55 3.35 -25.58
CA GLN A 375 -2.55 4.05 -24.79
C GLN A 375 -2.49 3.56 -23.34
N GLY A 376 -3.58 3.00 -22.80
CA GLY A 376 -3.65 2.47 -21.43
C GLY A 376 -2.73 1.27 -21.21
N GLY A 377 -2.52 0.43 -22.22
CA GLY A 377 -1.67 -0.75 -22.12
C GLY A 377 -0.21 -0.44 -21.76
N LEU A 378 0.37 0.60 -22.36
CA LEU A 378 1.73 1.02 -22.03
C LEU A 378 1.82 1.61 -20.62
N ILE A 379 0.83 2.42 -20.20
CA ILE A 379 0.76 2.97 -18.84
C ILE A 379 0.73 1.82 -17.84
N ARG A 380 -0.12 0.81 -18.06
CA ARG A 380 -0.23 -0.38 -17.22
C ARG A 380 1.11 -1.10 -17.10
N ASN A 381 1.78 -1.36 -18.20
CA ASN A 381 3.02 -2.12 -18.22
C ASN A 381 4.17 -1.37 -17.49
N ILE A 382 4.31 -0.06 -17.71
CA ILE A 382 5.31 0.76 -16.99
C ILE A 382 4.99 0.81 -15.49
N THR A 383 3.71 0.95 -15.13
CA THR A 383 3.28 0.96 -13.73
C THR A 383 3.57 -0.38 -13.06
N LEU A 384 3.21 -1.51 -13.68
CA LEU A 384 3.49 -2.85 -13.18
C LEU A 384 5.00 -3.10 -12.99
N PHE A 385 5.81 -2.68 -13.98
CA PHE A 385 7.26 -2.75 -13.90
C PHE A 385 7.80 -1.99 -12.67
N SER A 386 7.33 -0.76 -12.46
CA SER A 386 7.76 0.06 -11.33
C SER A 386 7.30 -0.49 -9.98
N VAL A 387 6.03 -0.92 -9.91
CA VAL A 387 5.43 -1.52 -8.70
C VAL A 387 6.22 -2.76 -8.28
N LEU A 388 6.55 -3.66 -9.23
CA LEU A 388 7.36 -4.84 -8.94
C LEU A 388 8.68 -4.47 -8.25
N ILE A 389 9.40 -3.50 -8.80
CA ILE A 389 10.69 -3.07 -8.24
C ILE A 389 10.49 -2.42 -6.87
N TYR A 390 9.51 -1.52 -6.74
CA TYR A 390 9.27 -0.81 -5.48
C TYR A 390 8.74 -1.72 -4.38
N GLU A 391 7.93 -2.72 -4.69
CA GLU A 391 7.45 -3.67 -3.68
C GLU A 391 8.56 -4.58 -3.18
N MET A 392 9.51 -4.97 -4.05
CA MET A 392 10.66 -5.77 -3.64
C MET A 392 11.71 -4.97 -2.87
N VAL A 393 12.03 -3.76 -3.33
CA VAL A 393 13.13 -2.94 -2.80
C VAL A 393 12.65 -1.96 -1.73
N GLY A 394 11.43 -1.45 -1.86
CA GLY A 394 10.86 -0.42 -0.98
C GLY A 394 10.85 -0.78 0.50
N PRO A 395 10.37 -1.94 0.92
CA PRO A 395 10.39 -2.36 2.33
C PRO A 395 11.81 -2.45 2.91
N LEU A 396 12.78 -2.86 2.08
CA LEU A 396 14.19 -2.91 2.47
C LEU A 396 14.75 -1.51 2.72
N LEU A 397 14.49 -0.57 1.82
CA LEU A 397 14.91 0.82 1.94
C LEU A 397 14.22 1.51 3.11
N THR A 398 12.92 1.28 3.31
CA THR A 398 12.16 1.78 4.45
C THR A 398 12.77 1.31 5.78
N ARG A 399 13.06 0.01 5.90
CA ARG A 399 13.74 -0.53 7.07
C ARG A 399 15.11 0.13 7.30
N GLN A 400 15.94 0.23 6.25
CA GLN A 400 17.26 0.84 6.38
C GLN A 400 17.18 2.32 6.78
N ALA A 401 16.24 3.07 6.20
CA ALA A 401 16.02 4.47 6.54
C ALA A 401 15.59 4.65 7.99
N LEU A 402 14.63 3.85 8.48
CA LEU A 402 14.17 3.89 9.87
C LEU A 402 15.26 3.44 10.87
N MET A 403 16.11 2.48 10.50
CA MET A 403 17.28 2.11 11.31
C MET A 403 18.30 3.25 11.38
N ALA A 404 18.59 3.89 10.25
CA ALA A 404 19.54 5.00 10.19
C ALA A 404 19.01 6.27 10.87
N ALA A 405 17.69 6.45 10.92
CA ALA A 405 17.03 7.51 11.68
C ALA A 405 16.99 7.25 13.19
N GLY A 406 17.29 6.02 13.65
CA GLY A 406 17.19 5.63 15.05
C GLY A 406 15.78 5.22 15.51
N ASP A 407 14.80 5.19 14.61
CA ASP A 407 13.42 4.78 14.92
C ASP A 407 13.29 3.26 15.11
N ILE A 408 14.21 2.48 14.54
CA ILE A 408 14.38 1.04 14.79
C ILE A 408 15.63 0.84 15.63
N GLN A 409 15.46 0.40 16.86
CA GLN A 409 16.61 0.03 17.70
C GLN A 409 17.18 -1.31 17.22
N PRO A 410 18.50 -1.42 17.00
CA PRO A 410 19.12 -2.72 16.77
C PRO A 410 18.82 -3.60 17.96
N LEU A 411 18.39 -4.86 17.71
CA LEU A 411 18.21 -5.86 18.77
C LEU A 411 19.49 -5.90 19.61
N SER A 412 19.42 -5.39 20.84
CA SER A 412 20.53 -5.45 21.77
C SER A 412 20.97 -6.91 21.92
N ALA A 413 22.26 -7.16 21.96
CA ALA A 413 22.86 -8.50 22.06
C ALA A 413 22.33 -9.33 23.26
N GLU A 414 21.70 -8.70 24.23
CA GLU A 414 21.07 -9.34 25.40
C GLU A 414 19.85 -10.22 25.06
N VAL A 415 19.11 -9.93 23.97
CA VAL A 415 17.97 -10.76 23.56
C VAL A 415 18.45 -12.04 22.85
N CYS A 416 19.64 -12.01 22.26
CA CYS A 416 20.25 -13.20 21.64
C CYS A 416 20.77 -14.21 22.70
N GLN A 417 21.07 -13.75 23.92
CA GLN A 417 21.52 -14.64 25.00
C GLN A 417 20.38 -15.34 25.75
N ARG A 418 19.13 -14.91 25.57
CA ARG A 418 17.94 -15.54 26.21
C ARG A 418 17.31 -16.66 25.38
N ARG A 419 17.96 -17.21 24.35
CA ARG A 419 17.56 -18.51 23.80
C ARG A 419 18.07 -19.56 24.78
N PRO A 420 17.18 -20.27 25.53
CA PRO A 420 17.62 -21.36 26.37
C PRO A 420 18.28 -22.40 25.47
N ALA A 421 19.49 -22.79 25.84
CA ALA A 421 20.18 -23.92 25.24
C ALA A 421 19.30 -25.15 25.41
N ARG A 422 18.46 -25.46 24.42
CA ARG A 422 17.69 -26.71 24.38
C ARG A 422 18.65 -27.86 24.16
N GLY A 423 18.86 -28.64 25.22
CA GLY A 423 19.21 -30.04 25.09
C GLY A 423 20.69 -30.39 25.12
N ARG A 424 21.32 -30.29 26.30
CA ARG A 424 22.42 -31.23 26.69
C ARG A 424 22.40 -31.40 28.20
N SER A 425 21.41 -32.11 28.73
CA SER A 425 21.57 -32.78 30.03
C SER A 425 20.37 -33.71 30.28
N ALA A 426 20.35 -34.82 29.60
CA ALA A 426 19.53 -35.96 29.98
C ALA A 426 20.20 -37.26 29.51
N LYS A 427 21.42 -37.52 29.97
CA LYS A 427 22.08 -38.83 29.96
C LYS A 427 23.27 -38.79 30.89
N ARG A 428 23.01 -38.87 32.21
CA ARG A 428 23.97 -39.32 33.24
C ARG A 428 23.27 -39.25 34.60
N SER A 429 22.42 -40.24 34.91
CA SER A 429 22.20 -40.79 36.26
C SER A 429 21.32 -42.02 36.13
N GLN A 430 21.92 -43.11 35.71
CA GLN A 430 21.53 -44.49 36.00
C GLN A 430 22.75 -45.36 35.63
N ALA A 431 23.63 -45.50 36.59
CA ALA A 431 24.52 -46.62 36.82
C ALA A 431 24.85 -46.63 38.29
#